data_a34ebcae2135736d759edc1953d5d4bd
#
_entry.id   a34ebcae2135736d759edc1953d5d4bd
#
_cell.length_a   1.000
_cell.length_b   1.000
_cell.length_c   1.000
_cell.angle_alpha   90.00
_cell.angle_beta   90.00
_cell.angle_gamma   90.00
#
_symmetry.space_group_name_H-M   'P 1'
#
loop_
_entity.id
_entity.type
_entity.pdbx_description
1 polymer ?
#
loop_
_entity_poly.entity_id
_entity_poly.type
_entity_poly.pdbx_seq_one_letter_code
_entity_poly.pdbx_strand_id
1 'polypeptide(L)'
;EFQHTFAYDTSLAAPPIYEEPALEGKPMSTIGALYEFILSDLYTAVQTTPETRQNKSYVNRNVAHAMLARVHQVMGNWQEAANAAIIARQGYSLNASEYAQGFDDMNASEWIWALPQRSDQTNYFYIAPHAFTDNESDGYGLAFWNKDFVSLFSPTDVRNTFVDLYGVGEGNDYYARASSKFRFSFSADIPIIRSAEMLLIEIEAKARLGNENEAASLLLQLQQNRD
;
A
#
# COMPACT_ATOMS: atom_id res chain seq x y z
N GLU A 1 -16.23 -2.53 0.25
CA GLU A 1 -16.84 -3.79 -0.22
C GLU A 1 -18.37 -3.77 -0.14
N PHE A 2 -18.95 -2.94 0.71
CA PHE A 2 -20.41 -2.81 0.85
C PHE A 2 -20.97 -1.64 0.04
N GLN A 3 -20.14 -0.97 -0.72
CA GLN A 3 -20.49 0.14 -1.58
C GLN A 3 -20.11 -0.18 -3.02
N HIS A 4 -20.88 0.33 -3.97
CA HIS A 4 -20.47 0.30 -5.35
C HIS A 4 -19.26 1.21 -5.58
N THR A 5 -18.46 0.90 -6.59
CA THR A 5 -17.33 1.76 -6.95
C THR A 5 -17.84 3.08 -7.52
N PHE A 6 -17.02 4.14 -7.43
CA PHE A 6 -17.32 5.44 -8.02
C PHE A 6 -17.71 5.36 -9.51
N ALA A 7 -17.03 4.49 -10.26
CA ALA A 7 -17.27 4.32 -11.70
C ALA A 7 -18.61 3.64 -12.04
N TYR A 8 -19.29 3.02 -11.06
CA TYR A 8 -20.53 2.32 -11.31
C TYR A 8 -21.72 3.27 -11.41
N ASP A 9 -22.00 4.03 -10.35
CA ASP A 9 -23.05 5.04 -10.30
C ASP A 9 -22.83 5.95 -9.08
N THR A 10 -22.51 7.20 -9.31
CA THR A 10 -22.22 8.19 -8.25
C THR A 10 -23.46 8.66 -7.49
N SER A 11 -24.67 8.39 -7.99
CA SER A 11 -25.94 8.73 -7.34
C SER A 11 -26.37 7.75 -6.25
N LEU A 12 -25.78 6.57 -6.21
CA LEU A 12 -26.10 5.54 -5.22
C LEU A 12 -25.78 5.99 -3.79
N ALA A 13 -26.54 5.45 -2.85
CA ALA A 13 -26.40 5.77 -1.44
C ALA A 13 -25.02 5.40 -0.91
N ALA A 14 -24.45 6.31 -0.13
CA ALA A 14 -23.20 6.17 0.60
C ALA A 14 -23.41 6.54 2.09
N PRO A 15 -22.46 6.21 2.98
CA PRO A 15 -22.57 6.59 4.38
C PRO A 15 -22.83 8.08 4.59
N PRO A 16 -23.53 8.45 5.67
CA PRO A 16 -23.73 9.86 6.04
C PRO A 16 -22.39 10.58 6.24
N ILE A 17 -22.31 11.84 5.82
CA ILE A 17 -21.13 12.68 6.03
C ILE A 17 -21.32 13.47 7.33
N TYR A 18 -20.37 13.26 8.26
CA TYR A 18 -20.30 13.98 9.53
C TYR A 18 -19.01 14.81 9.58
N GLU A 19 -19.16 16.12 9.71
CA GLU A 19 -18.05 17.07 9.89
C GLU A 19 -17.80 17.34 11.37
N GLU A 20 -18.82 17.12 12.20
CA GLU A 20 -18.76 17.27 13.65
C GLU A 20 -19.47 16.10 14.35
N PRO A 21 -19.12 15.80 15.61
CA PRO A 21 -19.85 14.82 16.40
C PRO A 21 -21.34 15.20 16.51
N ALA A 22 -22.23 14.27 16.21
CA ALA A 22 -23.68 14.48 16.27
C ALA A 22 -24.37 13.43 17.14
N LEU A 23 -25.39 13.85 17.90
CA LEU A 23 -26.23 12.94 18.68
C LEU A 23 -27.34 12.30 17.84
N GLU A 24 -27.71 12.97 16.76
CA GLU A 24 -28.75 12.51 15.84
C GLU A 24 -28.13 11.98 14.54
N GLY A 25 -28.73 10.93 13.98
CA GLY A 25 -28.30 10.37 12.69
C GLY A 25 -28.60 11.31 11.54
N LYS A 26 -27.66 11.44 10.59
CA LYS A 26 -27.88 12.10 9.32
C LYS A 26 -28.40 11.13 8.25
N PRO A 27 -29.12 11.60 7.23
CA PRO A 27 -29.49 10.77 6.10
C PRO A 27 -28.26 10.28 5.34
N MET A 28 -28.45 9.21 4.57
CA MET A 28 -27.40 8.72 3.66
C MET A 28 -26.99 9.82 2.67
N SER A 29 -25.70 9.88 2.37
CA SER A 29 -25.17 10.68 1.28
C SER A 29 -25.18 9.91 -0.04
N THR A 30 -24.60 10.46 -1.09
CA THR A 30 -24.32 9.74 -2.33
C THR A 30 -22.83 9.45 -2.46
N ILE A 31 -22.48 8.46 -3.30
CA ILE A 31 -21.09 8.15 -3.61
C ILE A 31 -20.38 9.41 -4.15
N GLY A 32 -21.02 10.16 -5.06
CA GLY A 32 -20.46 11.40 -5.59
C GLY A 32 -20.16 12.43 -4.50
N ALA A 33 -21.13 12.73 -3.63
CA ALA A 33 -20.97 13.68 -2.54
C ALA A 33 -19.87 13.25 -1.56
N LEU A 34 -19.75 11.95 -1.27
CA LEU A 34 -18.71 11.44 -0.40
C LEU A 34 -17.31 11.64 -1.01
N TYR A 35 -17.14 11.35 -2.32
CA TYR A 35 -15.86 11.56 -2.97
C TYR A 35 -15.49 13.05 -3.13
N GLU A 36 -16.47 13.92 -3.38
CA GLU A 36 -16.26 15.37 -3.37
C GLU A 36 -15.76 15.84 -1.99
N PHE A 37 -16.38 15.35 -0.92
CA PHE A 37 -15.96 15.65 0.45
C PHE A 37 -14.54 15.18 0.72
N ILE A 38 -14.20 13.91 0.38
CA ILE A 38 -12.84 13.36 0.52
C ILE A 38 -11.82 14.20 -0.25
N LEU A 39 -12.12 14.59 -1.50
CA LEU A 39 -11.22 15.43 -2.29
C LEU A 39 -11.01 16.81 -1.68
N SER A 40 -12.07 17.44 -1.18
CA SER A 40 -11.99 18.75 -0.49
C SER A 40 -11.04 18.69 0.70
N ASP A 41 -11.16 17.66 1.54
CA ASP A 41 -10.29 17.45 2.69
C ASP A 41 -8.84 17.21 2.27
N LEU A 42 -8.62 16.37 1.26
CA LEU A 42 -7.27 16.05 0.78
C LEU A 42 -6.59 17.26 0.11
N TYR A 43 -7.31 18.08 -0.64
CA TYR A 43 -6.76 19.32 -1.19
C TYR A 43 -6.40 20.32 -0.09
N THR A 44 -7.21 20.41 0.95
CA THR A 44 -6.89 21.20 2.14
C THR A 44 -5.66 20.65 2.84
N ALA A 45 -5.55 19.33 2.99
CA ALA A 45 -4.38 18.68 3.57
C ALA A 45 -3.10 18.96 2.79
N VAL A 46 -3.13 18.92 1.45
CA VAL A 46 -1.97 19.26 0.61
C VAL A 46 -1.48 20.68 0.87
N GLN A 47 -2.40 21.64 1.09
CA GLN A 47 -2.05 23.03 1.31
C GLN A 47 -1.54 23.31 2.73
N THR A 48 -2.07 22.61 3.73
CA THR A 48 -1.83 22.90 5.15
C THR A 48 -0.78 21.99 5.79
N THR A 49 -0.56 20.78 5.24
CA THR A 49 0.39 19.82 5.82
C THR A 49 1.84 20.21 5.51
N PRO A 50 2.75 20.16 6.49
CA PRO A 50 4.15 20.53 6.27
C PRO A 50 4.87 19.54 5.34
N GLU A 51 5.93 20.01 4.70
CA GLU A 51 6.82 19.15 3.90
C GLU A 51 7.68 18.25 4.78
N THR A 52 8.20 18.82 5.87
CA THR A 52 9.07 18.12 6.82
C THR A 52 8.27 17.52 7.96
N ARG A 53 8.77 16.42 8.53
CA ARG A 53 8.14 15.71 9.63
C ARG A 53 9.22 15.06 10.53
N GLN A 54 8.86 14.73 11.75
CA GLN A 54 9.75 14.11 12.71
C GLN A 54 10.20 12.70 12.26
N ASN A 55 9.26 11.90 11.78
CA ASN A 55 9.50 10.57 11.23
C ASN A 55 8.32 10.14 10.31
N LYS A 56 8.40 8.97 9.72
CA LYS A 56 7.40 8.49 8.73
C LYS A 56 6.04 8.07 9.31
N SER A 57 5.84 8.13 10.63
CA SER A 57 4.51 7.92 11.22
C SER A 57 3.62 9.16 11.16
N TYR A 58 4.22 10.35 11.04
CA TYR A 58 3.49 11.60 10.87
C TYR A 58 3.15 11.84 9.41
N VAL A 59 1.97 12.41 9.17
CA VAL A 59 1.54 12.84 7.85
C VAL A 59 2.35 14.07 7.42
N ASN A 60 2.84 14.05 6.19
CA ASN A 60 3.43 15.20 5.51
C ASN A 60 2.76 15.38 4.14
N ARG A 61 3.17 16.41 3.38
CA ARG A 61 2.59 16.71 2.07
C ARG A 61 2.67 15.54 1.10
N ASN A 62 3.74 14.74 1.12
CA ASN A 62 3.85 13.54 0.28
C ASN A 62 2.75 12.50 0.60
N VAL A 63 2.42 12.31 1.88
CA VAL A 63 1.33 11.40 2.28
C VAL A 63 -0.01 11.92 1.78
N ALA A 64 -0.28 13.24 1.90
CA ALA A 64 -1.51 13.84 1.38
C ALA A 64 -1.63 13.63 -0.14
N HIS A 65 -0.57 13.85 -0.91
CA HIS A 65 -0.53 13.55 -2.34
C HIS A 65 -0.71 12.08 -2.65
N ALA A 66 -0.15 11.17 -1.84
CA ALA A 66 -0.34 9.74 -2.03
C ALA A 66 -1.80 9.32 -1.85
N MET A 67 -2.49 9.89 -0.88
CA MET A 67 -3.93 9.66 -0.70
C MET A 67 -4.74 10.24 -1.88
N LEU A 68 -4.41 11.44 -2.37
CA LEU A 68 -5.01 11.98 -3.59
C LEU A 68 -4.81 11.06 -4.80
N ALA A 69 -3.60 10.51 -4.98
CA ALA A 69 -3.31 9.60 -6.08
C ALA A 69 -4.22 8.37 -6.05
N ARG A 70 -4.42 7.75 -4.88
CA ARG A 70 -5.34 6.62 -4.69
C ARG A 70 -6.80 7.00 -5.01
N VAL A 71 -7.25 8.14 -4.53
CA VAL A 71 -8.64 8.60 -4.76
C VAL A 71 -8.88 8.89 -6.23
N HIS A 72 -7.99 9.63 -6.89
CA HIS A 72 -8.10 9.91 -8.31
C HIS A 72 -7.99 8.65 -9.18
N GLN A 73 -7.16 7.67 -8.81
CA GLN A 73 -7.10 6.37 -9.47
C GLN A 73 -8.45 5.65 -9.44
N VAL A 74 -9.09 5.57 -8.26
CA VAL A 74 -10.41 4.94 -8.10
C VAL A 74 -11.50 5.67 -8.89
N MET A 75 -11.40 6.98 -8.98
CA MET A 75 -12.34 7.81 -9.76
C MET A 75 -12.10 7.75 -11.28
N GLY A 76 -10.96 7.22 -11.73
CA GLY A 76 -10.56 7.24 -13.14
C GLY A 76 -10.02 8.60 -13.62
N ASN A 77 -9.70 9.52 -12.71
CA ASN A 77 -9.10 10.82 -13.01
C ASN A 77 -7.59 10.63 -13.23
N TRP A 78 -7.24 10.04 -14.37
CA TRP A 78 -5.90 9.51 -14.64
C TRP A 78 -4.81 10.58 -14.62
N GLN A 79 -5.09 11.79 -15.14
CA GLN A 79 -4.09 12.86 -15.14
C GLN A 79 -3.77 13.33 -13.72
N GLU A 80 -4.79 13.51 -12.90
CA GLU A 80 -4.68 13.92 -11.50
C GLU A 80 -4.01 12.83 -10.67
N ALA A 81 -4.34 11.56 -10.93
CA ALA A 81 -3.71 10.41 -10.29
C ALA A 81 -2.20 10.36 -10.57
N ALA A 82 -1.79 10.52 -11.84
CA ALA A 82 -0.39 10.56 -12.22
C ALA A 82 0.36 11.72 -11.56
N ASN A 83 -0.21 12.93 -11.62
CA ASN A 83 0.41 14.13 -11.04
C ASN A 83 0.60 13.99 -9.52
N ALA A 84 -0.42 13.52 -8.82
CA ALA A 84 -0.35 13.31 -7.38
C ALA A 84 0.65 12.21 -7.01
N ALA A 85 0.70 11.11 -7.75
CA ALA A 85 1.62 10.00 -7.51
C ALA A 85 3.09 10.41 -7.72
N ILE A 86 3.39 11.22 -8.76
CA ILE A 86 4.71 11.76 -9.02
C ILE A 86 5.20 12.60 -7.82
N ILE A 87 4.35 13.49 -7.32
CA ILE A 87 4.70 14.35 -6.18
C ILE A 87 4.85 13.51 -4.90
N ALA A 88 3.94 12.57 -4.67
CA ALA A 88 3.95 11.72 -3.49
C ALA A 88 5.25 10.94 -3.31
N ARG A 89 5.86 10.47 -4.41
CA ARG A 89 7.08 9.65 -4.36
C ARG A 89 8.40 10.46 -4.41
N GLN A 90 8.34 11.80 -4.51
CA GLN A 90 9.55 12.62 -4.48
C GLN A 90 10.31 12.44 -3.16
N GLY A 91 11.61 12.15 -3.26
CA GLY A 91 12.47 11.87 -2.12
C GLY A 91 12.40 10.42 -1.58
N TYR A 92 11.66 9.54 -2.24
CA TYR A 92 11.56 8.12 -1.89
C TYR A 92 12.01 7.26 -3.07
N SER A 93 13.07 6.48 -2.86
CA SER A 93 13.69 5.68 -3.92
C SER A 93 13.33 4.19 -3.80
N LEU A 94 13.22 3.52 -4.94
CA LEU A 94 13.20 2.07 -4.98
C LEU A 94 14.55 1.53 -4.50
N ASN A 95 14.54 0.50 -3.67
CA ASN A 95 15.75 -0.11 -3.13
C ASN A 95 15.62 -1.63 -3.03
N ALA A 96 16.24 -2.33 -3.96
CA ALA A 96 16.23 -3.79 -4.04
C ALA A 96 16.83 -4.45 -2.79
N SER A 97 17.92 -3.90 -2.26
CA SER A 97 18.60 -4.47 -1.10
C SER A 97 17.78 -4.32 0.19
N GLU A 98 17.13 -3.18 0.39
CA GLU A 98 16.20 -3.00 1.51
C GLU A 98 14.96 -3.88 1.37
N TYR A 99 14.46 -4.08 0.14
CA TYR A 99 13.34 -4.97 -0.11
C TYR A 99 13.65 -6.40 0.35
N ALA A 100 14.84 -6.90 0.05
CA ALA A 100 15.28 -8.24 0.42
C ALA A 100 15.50 -8.41 1.94
N GLN A 101 15.70 -7.31 2.69
CA GLN A 101 15.90 -7.35 4.14
C GLN A 101 14.60 -7.55 4.94
N GLY A 102 13.45 -7.31 4.32
CA GLY A 102 12.14 -7.44 4.96
C GLY A 102 11.38 -6.12 5.08
N PHE A 103 10.20 -6.18 5.70
CA PHE A 103 9.25 -5.06 5.80
C PHE A 103 8.89 -4.81 7.27
N ASP A 104 9.86 -4.38 8.07
CA ASP A 104 9.75 -4.20 9.51
C ASP A 104 10.34 -2.89 10.05
N ASP A 105 10.99 -2.06 9.18
CA ASP A 105 11.59 -0.80 9.55
C ASP A 105 11.02 0.37 8.73
N MET A 106 10.39 1.34 9.39
CA MET A 106 9.85 2.54 8.73
C MET A 106 10.92 3.45 8.14
N ASN A 107 12.19 3.28 8.47
CA ASN A 107 13.27 4.06 7.86
C ASN A 107 13.60 3.62 6.43
N ALA A 108 13.13 2.46 5.98
CA ALA A 108 13.30 1.98 4.61
C ALA A 108 12.99 3.06 3.57
N SER A 109 13.86 3.24 2.57
CA SER A 109 13.84 4.37 1.63
C SER A 109 12.59 4.45 0.77
N GLU A 110 11.93 3.32 0.53
CA GLU A 110 10.69 3.23 -0.23
C GLU A 110 9.43 3.65 0.55
N TRP A 111 9.49 3.70 1.88
CA TRP A 111 8.28 3.91 2.68
C TRP A 111 7.95 5.39 2.80
N ILE A 112 6.77 5.76 2.32
CA ILE A 112 6.24 7.12 2.41
C ILE A 112 5.52 7.32 3.74
N TRP A 113 4.74 6.35 4.19
CA TRP A 113 4.01 6.39 5.46
C TRP A 113 3.97 5.01 6.10
N ALA A 114 4.12 4.98 7.43
CA ALA A 114 4.15 3.75 8.21
C ALA A 114 3.54 3.95 9.59
N LEU A 115 3.09 2.86 10.19
CA LEU A 115 2.68 2.81 11.60
C LEU A 115 3.84 2.24 12.41
N PRO A 116 4.37 3.00 13.38
CA PRO A 116 5.42 2.52 14.26
C PRO A 116 4.87 1.46 15.21
N GLN A 117 5.68 0.46 15.48
CA GLN A 117 5.40 -0.52 16.53
C GLN A 117 6.47 -0.43 17.60
N ARG A 118 6.07 -0.55 18.85
CA ARG A 118 6.96 -0.56 20.01
C ARG A 118 6.58 -1.72 20.93
N SER A 119 7.56 -2.45 21.39
CA SER A 119 7.37 -3.64 22.22
C SER A 119 6.61 -3.40 23.52
N ASP A 120 6.62 -2.14 24.00
CA ASP A 120 5.90 -1.70 25.23
C ASP A 120 4.48 -1.17 24.94
N GLN A 121 4.10 -1.00 23.67
CA GLN A 121 2.83 -0.42 23.23
C GLN A 121 2.14 -1.23 22.15
N THR A 122 2.77 -2.31 21.70
CA THR A 122 2.20 -3.15 20.66
C THR A 122 1.00 -3.93 21.19
N ASN A 123 0.00 -4.05 20.35
CA ASN A 123 -1.15 -4.88 20.61
C ASN A 123 -0.75 -6.36 20.51
N TYR A 124 -1.74 -7.20 20.78
CA TYR A 124 -1.55 -8.62 20.75
C TYR A 124 -0.86 -9.12 19.47
N PHE A 125 0.05 -10.05 19.68
CA PHE A 125 0.75 -10.84 18.72
C PHE A 125 -0.12 -11.24 17.49
N TYR A 126 -1.31 -11.80 17.67
CA TYR A 126 -2.15 -12.30 16.58
C TYR A 126 -2.99 -11.26 15.85
N ILE A 127 -2.87 -9.99 16.13
CA ILE A 127 -3.47 -8.93 15.30
C ILE A 127 -2.43 -8.14 14.52
N ALA A 128 -1.15 -8.42 14.75
CA ALA A 128 -0.07 -7.84 13.96
C ALA A 128 -0.03 -8.51 12.56
N PRO A 129 -0.09 -7.74 11.45
CA PRO A 129 -0.05 -8.34 10.11
C PRO A 129 1.15 -9.25 9.88
N HIS A 130 2.30 -8.89 10.44
CA HIS A 130 3.53 -9.68 10.36
C HIS A 130 3.39 -11.04 11.04
N ALA A 131 2.67 -11.13 12.16
CA ALA A 131 2.47 -12.40 12.86
C ALA A 131 1.68 -13.43 12.02
N PHE A 132 0.75 -12.98 11.17
CA PHE A 132 -0.01 -13.88 10.31
C PHE A 132 0.77 -14.40 9.12
N THR A 133 1.73 -13.61 8.63
CA THR A 133 2.46 -13.91 7.38
C THR A 133 3.84 -14.47 7.63
N ASP A 134 4.38 -14.29 8.84
CA ASP A 134 5.67 -14.81 9.22
C ASP A 134 5.58 -16.28 9.59
N ASN A 135 6.27 -17.12 8.83
CA ASN A 135 6.36 -18.56 9.04
C ASN A 135 7.77 -19.00 9.48
N GLU A 136 8.73 -18.08 9.57
CA GLU A 136 10.12 -18.40 9.91
C GLU A 136 10.48 -18.07 11.36
N SER A 137 9.83 -17.07 11.97
CA SER A 137 10.06 -16.69 13.35
C SER A 137 8.88 -17.07 14.24
N ASP A 138 8.68 -16.37 15.35
CA ASP A 138 7.64 -16.67 16.33
C ASP A 138 6.22 -16.26 15.90
N GLY A 139 5.97 -16.13 14.58
CA GLY A 139 4.66 -15.79 14.02
C GLY A 139 3.68 -16.96 14.03
N TYR A 140 2.43 -16.69 13.66
CA TYR A 140 1.40 -17.73 13.58
C TYR A 140 1.55 -18.66 12.37
N GLY A 141 2.18 -18.18 11.32
CA GLY A 141 2.40 -18.96 10.12
C GLY A 141 1.12 -19.46 9.45
N LEU A 142 0.09 -18.64 9.37
CA LEU A 142 -1.22 -19.03 8.86
C LEU A 142 -1.45 -18.67 7.39
N ALA A 143 -0.57 -17.87 6.77
CA ALA A 143 -0.69 -17.44 5.40
C ALA A 143 0.36 -18.12 4.51
N PHE A 144 -0.11 -18.85 3.51
CA PHE A 144 0.73 -19.53 2.53
C PHE A 144 0.40 -19.04 1.13
N TRP A 145 1.38 -19.05 0.25
CA TRP A 145 1.26 -18.56 -1.10
C TRP A 145 0.90 -19.68 -2.07
N ASN A 146 0.05 -19.35 -3.06
CA ASN A 146 -0.26 -20.27 -4.13
C ASN A 146 1.00 -20.59 -4.94
N LYS A 147 1.24 -21.88 -5.25
CA LYS A 147 2.42 -22.33 -5.98
C LYS A 147 2.54 -21.71 -7.39
N ASP A 148 1.41 -21.53 -8.07
CA ASP A 148 1.41 -20.96 -9.41
C ASP A 148 1.80 -19.49 -9.38
N PHE A 149 1.39 -18.76 -8.33
CA PHE A 149 1.84 -17.40 -8.10
C PHE A 149 3.35 -17.34 -7.80
N VAL A 150 3.86 -18.21 -6.92
CA VAL A 150 5.28 -18.28 -6.59
C VAL A 150 6.14 -18.60 -7.81
N SER A 151 5.65 -19.44 -8.73
CA SER A 151 6.35 -19.80 -9.97
C SER A 151 6.53 -18.65 -10.97
N LEU A 152 5.85 -17.52 -10.75
CA LEU A 152 6.01 -16.32 -11.58
C LEU A 152 7.28 -15.53 -11.27
N PHE A 153 7.94 -15.81 -10.15
CA PHE A 153 9.13 -15.07 -9.73
C PHE A 153 10.39 -15.81 -10.18
N SER A 154 11.32 -15.06 -10.77
CA SER A 154 12.64 -15.61 -11.09
C SER A 154 13.46 -15.84 -9.81
N PRO A 155 14.50 -16.67 -9.85
CA PRO A 155 15.40 -16.89 -8.71
C PRO A 155 16.18 -15.62 -8.31
N THR A 156 16.32 -14.65 -9.20
CA THR A 156 17.05 -13.38 -9.00
C THR A 156 16.14 -12.25 -8.52
N ASP A 157 14.82 -12.43 -8.61
CA ASP A 157 13.86 -11.42 -8.16
C ASP A 157 13.91 -11.25 -6.64
N VAL A 158 14.20 -10.04 -6.17
CA VAL A 158 14.27 -9.73 -4.73
C VAL A 158 12.93 -9.92 -4.00
N ARG A 159 11.83 -10.03 -4.73
CA ARG A 159 10.50 -10.35 -4.20
C ARG A 159 10.30 -11.84 -3.98
N ASN A 160 11.20 -12.66 -4.51
CA ASN A 160 11.22 -14.11 -4.28
C ASN A 160 11.72 -14.42 -2.86
N THR A 161 10.92 -14.01 -1.89
CA THR A 161 11.15 -14.20 -0.45
C THR A 161 10.43 -15.46 0.06
N PHE A 162 10.10 -16.37 -0.85
CA PHE A 162 9.37 -17.59 -0.52
C PHE A 162 10.32 -18.66 0.01
N VAL A 163 9.88 -19.36 1.03
CA VAL A 163 10.61 -20.45 1.67
C VAL A 163 9.73 -21.68 1.74
N ASP A 164 10.34 -22.84 1.58
CA ASP A 164 9.70 -24.13 1.74
C ASP A 164 9.96 -24.67 3.14
N LEU A 165 8.96 -24.57 4.01
CA LEU A 165 9.10 -24.99 5.42
C LEU A 165 8.91 -26.49 5.63
N TYR A 166 8.17 -27.18 4.75
CA TYR A 166 7.70 -28.55 5.02
C TYR A 166 8.10 -29.54 3.93
N GLY A 167 8.87 -29.13 2.95
CA GLY A 167 9.24 -29.94 1.80
C GLY A 167 8.12 -30.08 0.76
N VAL A 168 8.49 -29.99 -0.51
CA VAL A 168 7.57 -30.13 -1.64
C VAL A 168 7.45 -31.63 -1.99
N GLY A 169 6.24 -32.14 -2.16
CA GLY A 169 6.00 -33.39 -2.85
C GLY A 169 5.42 -34.56 -2.05
N GLU A 170 5.04 -34.37 -0.80
CA GLU A 170 4.41 -35.45 0.00
C GLU A 170 3.04 -35.04 0.59
N GLY A 171 2.18 -34.41 -0.22
CA GLY A 171 0.87 -33.92 0.24
C GLY A 171 0.93 -32.60 1.01
N ASN A 172 2.12 -32.04 1.17
CA ASN A 172 2.35 -30.77 1.88
C ASN A 172 2.48 -29.56 0.95
N ASP A 173 2.25 -29.73 -0.36
CA ASP A 173 2.33 -28.67 -1.37
C ASP A 173 1.56 -27.39 -0.98
N TYR A 174 0.48 -27.54 -0.22
CA TYR A 174 -0.36 -26.44 0.22
C TYR A 174 0.38 -25.54 1.24
N TYR A 175 1.19 -26.12 2.11
CA TYR A 175 1.90 -25.43 3.20
C TYR A 175 3.37 -25.12 2.88
N ALA A 176 3.83 -25.45 1.67
CA ALA A 176 5.24 -25.39 1.33
C ALA A 176 5.74 -23.97 1.02
N ARG A 177 4.85 -22.99 0.81
CA ARG A 177 5.27 -21.67 0.32
C ARG A 177 4.94 -20.58 1.31
N ALA A 178 5.75 -20.51 2.33
CA ALA A 178 5.82 -19.43 3.28
C ALA A 178 6.52 -18.20 2.69
N SER A 179 6.54 -17.09 3.38
CA SER A 179 7.27 -15.88 2.95
C SER A 179 8.01 -15.27 4.13
N SER A 180 9.26 -14.90 3.90
CA SER A 180 10.08 -14.13 4.84
C SER A 180 9.95 -12.62 4.63
N LYS A 181 9.03 -12.16 3.79
CA LYS A 181 8.82 -10.73 3.49
C LYS A 181 8.47 -9.92 4.72
N PHE A 182 7.59 -10.44 5.56
CA PHE A 182 7.17 -9.81 6.81
C PHE A 182 7.64 -10.68 7.96
N ARG A 183 8.61 -10.20 8.70
CA ARG A 183 9.13 -10.88 9.89
C ARG A 183 8.48 -10.29 11.12
N PHE A 184 7.95 -11.15 11.97
CA PHE A 184 7.30 -10.72 13.20
C PHE A 184 8.33 -10.32 14.24
N SER A 185 8.13 -9.15 14.79
CA SER A 185 8.62 -8.75 16.12
C SER A 185 7.60 -7.79 16.73
N PHE A 186 7.62 -7.62 18.04
CA PHE A 186 6.77 -6.63 18.69
C PHE A 186 7.14 -5.16 18.38
N SER A 187 8.20 -4.95 17.64
CA SER A 187 8.65 -3.64 17.14
C SER A 187 8.69 -3.55 15.61
N ALA A 188 8.11 -4.53 14.90
CA ALA A 188 8.05 -4.52 13.44
C ALA A 188 7.05 -3.45 12.96
N ASP A 189 7.55 -2.39 12.33
CA ASP A 189 6.75 -1.30 11.78
C ASP A 189 5.90 -1.78 10.59
N ILE A 190 4.76 -1.14 10.38
CA ILE A 190 3.79 -1.53 9.35
C ILE A 190 3.80 -0.51 8.21
N PRO A 191 4.16 -0.88 6.97
CA PRO A 191 4.08 0.02 5.82
C PRO A 191 2.62 0.28 5.42
N ILE A 192 2.26 1.56 5.27
CA ILE A 192 0.93 1.99 4.82
C ILE A 192 0.98 2.47 3.37
N ILE A 193 2.00 3.24 3.01
CA ILE A 193 2.21 3.76 1.65
C ILE A 193 3.68 3.63 1.28
N ARG A 194 3.94 3.11 0.07
CA ARG A 194 5.29 2.98 -0.48
C ARG A 194 5.42 3.64 -1.83
N SER A 195 6.64 4.09 -2.15
CA SER A 195 6.94 4.74 -3.44
C SER A 195 6.69 3.84 -4.65
N ALA A 196 6.89 2.52 -4.51
CA ALA A 196 6.56 1.56 -5.57
C ALA A 196 5.06 1.54 -5.93
N GLU A 197 4.17 1.72 -4.94
CA GLU A 197 2.73 1.86 -5.20
C GLU A 197 2.44 3.14 -6.00
N MET A 198 3.02 4.25 -5.61
CA MET A 198 2.85 5.51 -6.32
C MET A 198 3.39 5.43 -7.76
N LEU A 199 4.52 4.75 -7.95
CA LEU A 199 5.05 4.50 -9.29
C LEU A 199 4.08 3.64 -10.12
N LEU A 200 3.47 2.62 -9.55
CA LEU A 200 2.47 1.80 -10.24
C LEU A 200 1.21 2.59 -10.60
N ILE A 201 0.74 3.49 -9.73
CA ILE A 201 -0.38 4.40 -10.04
C ILE A 201 -0.02 5.31 -11.21
N GLU A 202 1.19 5.88 -11.21
CA GLU A 202 1.69 6.70 -12.32
C GLU A 202 1.74 5.90 -13.63
N ILE A 203 2.26 4.67 -13.60
CA ILE A 203 2.36 3.78 -14.77
C ILE A 203 0.96 3.49 -15.33
N GLU A 204 0.02 3.07 -14.49
CA GLU A 204 -1.34 2.80 -14.92
C GLU A 204 -2.00 4.03 -15.52
N ALA A 205 -1.91 5.17 -14.82
CA ALA A 205 -2.51 6.42 -15.27
C ALA A 205 -1.95 6.85 -16.64
N LYS A 206 -0.63 6.76 -16.85
CA LYS A 206 0.00 7.06 -18.15
C LYS A 206 -0.48 6.12 -19.24
N ALA A 207 -0.59 4.82 -18.96
CA ALA A 207 -1.11 3.85 -19.91
C ALA A 207 -2.56 4.15 -20.29
N ARG A 208 -3.41 4.50 -19.31
CA ARG A 208 -4.82 4.88 -19.54
C ARG A 208 -4.97 6.18 -20.34
N LEU A 209 -4.00 7.08 -20.25
CA LEU A 209 -3.94 8.32 -21.03
C LEU A 209 -3.37 8.13 -22.45
N GLY A 210 -2.97 6.91 -22.84
CA GLY A 210 -2.37 6.61 -24.14
C GLY A 210 -0.86 6.89 -24.21
N ASN A 211 -0.20 7.20 -23.10
CA ASN A 211 1.24 7.43 -23.01
C ASN A 211 1.99 6.09 -22.79
N GLU A 212 1.74 5.11 -23.66
CA GLU A 212 2.20 3.72 -23.47
C GLU A 212 3.73 3.58 -23.40
N ASN A 213 4.47 4.33 -24.20
CA ASN A 213 5.94 4.27 -24.20
C ASN A 213 6.53 4.73 -22.86
N GLU A 214 5.98 5.77 -22.28
CA GLU A 214 6.43 6.29 -21.00
C GLU A 214 6.05 5.32 -19.85
N ALA A 215 4.83 4.81 -19.88
CA ALA A 215 4.37 3.78 -18.95
C ALA A 215 5.24 2.53 -18.99
N ALA A 216 5.57 2.03 -20.18
CA ALA A 216 6.45 0.88 -20.37
C ALA A 216 7.87 1.14 -19.84
N SER A 217 8.43 2.35 -20.08
CA SER A 217 9.74 2.73 -19.56
C SER A 217 9.78 2.75 -18.02
N LEU A 218 8.75 3.30 -17.38
CA LEU A 218 8.65 3.32 -15.92
C LEU A 218 8.45 1.92 -15.33
N LEU A 219 7.66 1.08 -16.01
CA LEU A 219 7.49 -0.31 -15.60
C LEU A 219 8.80 -1.09 -15.70
N LEU A 220 9.56 -0.89 -16.77
CA LEU A 220 10.89 -1.50 -16.94
C LEU A 220 11.84 -1.05 -15.81
N GLN A 221 11.83 0.23 -15.44
CA GLN A 221 12.62 0.73 -14.32
C GLN A 221 12.26 0.01 -12.99
N LEU A 222 10.97 -0.22 -12.74
CA LEU A 222 10.54 -0.97 -11.57
C LEU A 222 11.00 -2.42 -11.63
N GLN A 223 10.85 -3.08 -12.78
CA GLN A 223 11.28 -4.46 -12.99
C GLN A 223 12.79 -4.61 -12.76
N GLN A 224 13.61 -3.77 -13.39
CA GLN A 224 15.07 -3.77 -13.24
C GLN A 224 15.55 -3.52 -11.81
N ASN A 225 14.73 -2.90 -10.97
CA ASN A 225 15.04 -2.76 -9.55
C ASN A 225 14.68 -4.02 -8.75
N ARG A 226 13.84 -4.88 -9.28
CA ARG A 226 13.36 -6.10 -8.59
C ARG A 226 14.04 -7.38 -9.07
N ASP A 227 14.46 -7.42 -10.34
CA ASP A 227 15.05 -8.61 -10.96
C ASP A 227 16.26 -8.28 -11.88
#